data_a9bb9b0b3f6f2db64ef5872389205e04
#
_entry.id   a9bb9b0b3f6f2db64ef5872389205e04
#
_cell.length_a   1.000
_cell.length_b   1.000
_cell.length_c   1.000
_cell.angle_alpha   90.00
_cell.angle_beta   90.00
_cell.angle_gamma   90.00
#
_symmetry.space_group_name_H-M   'P 1'
#
loop_
_entity.id
_entity.type
_entity.pdbx_description
1 polymer ?
#
loop_
_entity_poly.entity_id
_entity_poly.type
_entity_poly.pdbx_seq_one_letter_code
_entity_poly.pdbx_strand_id
1 'polypeptide(L)'
;MNFNLSRISALQIFQLIRFSTLILIGVVFSKAGLATSEIGQYETFLFLAGAVSFFWLNGLIQGFLPIVRGESNSAKNAQFFSIFYLLLIFSFLAAGFVLIFEQSISGLLLNGSDVPFLKYLLIYLLVSSPASLIEYIYLVQNHSRKMVVYGIVSFLLMFLLVTLPEVFGKTIEYSMAGLVASVVVRFVWLLVLLFRYSTPIPDVAFLRKHLKSAAPLVFSMFLSGSAQYVDGFIITSFFDEATFAVFRFGAREFPLVLLLANAFSASMLPGFANQSNLKTNLEQIRQNSEKLGRTAFRKCTGFQ
;
A
#
# COMPACT_ATOMS: atom_id res chain seq x y z
N MET A 1 3.82 29.75 9.82
CA MET A 1 4.04 29.29 8.45
C MET A 1 2.83 28.48 7.99
N ASN A 2 1.95 29.09 7.17
CA ASN A 2 0.80 28.37 6.61
C ASN A 2 1.28 27.62 5.35
N PHE A 3 1.77 26.38 5.51
CA PHE A 3 2.00 25.50 4.39
C PHE A 3 0.65 25.10 3.81
N ASN A 4 0.26 25.69 2.68
CA ASN A 4 -0.83 25.20 1.84
C ASN A 4 -0.35 23.91 1.16
N LEU A 5 -0.45 22.78 1.90
CA LEU A 5 -0.15 21.46 1.35
C LEU A 5 -1.19 21.12 0.29
N SER A 6 -0.73 20.97 -0.94
CA SER A 6 -1.58 20.41 -2.00
C SER A 6 -1.98 18.97 -1.64
N ARG A 7 -3.12 18.49 -2.16
CA ARG A 7 -3.57 17.11 -1.93
C ARG A 7 -2.53 16.08 -2.39
N ILE A 8 -1.89 16.37 -3.52
CA ILE A 8 -0.86 15.50 -4.12
C ILE A 8 0.36 15.44 -3.21
N SER A 9 0.85 16.59 -2.74
CA SER A 9 2.00 16.64 -1.83
C SER A 9 1.73 15.93 -0.50
N ALA A 10 0.51 16.05 0.04
CA ALA A 10 0.14 15.37 1.27
C ALA A 10 0.12 13.83 1.09
N LEU A 11 -0.38 13.33 -0.05
CA LEU A 11 -0.36 11.90 -0.36
C LEU A 11 1.08 11.39 -0.55
N GLN A 12 1.94 12.18 -1.21
CA GLN A 12 3.36 11.83 -1.37
C GLN A 12 4.09 11.76 -0.03
N ILE A 13 3.87 12.72 0.86
CA ILE A 13 4.44 12.72 2.22
C ILE A 13 3.94 11.50 2.99
N PHE A 14 2.65 11.19 2.93
CA PHE A 14 2.08 10.00 3.57
C PHE A 14 2.75 8.71 3.08
N GLN A 15 2.91 8.55 1.76
CA GLN A 15 3.58 7.40 1.17
C GLN A 15 5.06 7.35 1.58
N LEU A 16 5.75 8.48 1.60
CA LEU A 16 7.15 8.55 2.05
C LEU A 16 7.30 8.09 3.50
N ILE A 17 6.44 8.55 4.41
CA ILE A 17 6.44 8.15 5.82
C ILE A 17 6.25 6.62 5.92
N ARG A 18 5.26 6.07 5.18
CA ARG A 18 4.99 4.64 5.15
C ARG A 18 6.21 3.83 4.71
N PHE A 19 6.82 4.18 3.58
CA PHE A 19 8.00 3.48 3.06
C PHE A 19 9.20 3.61 3.97
N SER A 20 9.47 4.82 4.51
CA SER A 20 10.56 5.04 5.46
C SER A 20 10.39 4.18 6.71
N THR A 21 9.17 4.06 7.22
CA THR A 21 8.88 3.21 8.39
C THR A 21 9.22 1.75 8.11
N LEU A 22 8.82 1.20 6.95
CA LEU A 22 9.13 -0.18 6.59
C LEU A 22 10.64 -0.44 6.45
N ILE A 23 11.38 0.53 5.90
CA ILE A 23 12.85 0.43 5.81
C ILE A 23 13.46 0.49 7.21
N LEU A 24 13.02 1.43 8.05
CA LEU A 24 13.55 1.59 9.41
C LEU A 24 13.29 0.36 10.28
N ILE A 25 12.12 -0.29 10.17
CA ILE A 25 11.84 -1.56 10.85
C ILE A 25 12.89 -2.60 10.46
N GLY A 26 13.16 -2.78 9.18
CA GLY A 26 14.18 -3.72 8.71
C GLY A 26 15.58 -3.41 9.22
N VAL A 27 15.96 -2.13 9.26
CA VAL A 27 17.25 -1.70 9.83
C VAL A 27 17.34 -2.04 11.32
N VAL A 28 16.25 -1.79 12.08
CA VAL A 28 16.23 -2.13 13.53
C VAL A 28 16.33 -3.63 13.73
N PHE A 29 15.58 -4.44 12.98
CA PHE A 29 15.66 -5.90 13.07
C PHE A 29 17.07 -6.42 12.83
N SER A 30 17.73 -5.94 11.78
CA SER A 30 19.11 -6.30 11.47
C SER A 30 20.10 -5.86 12.58
N LYS A 31 19.86 -4.72 13.24
CA LYS A 31 20.71 -4.20 14.30
C LYS A 31 20.42 -4.81 15.67
N ALA A 32 19.18 -5.23 15.92
CA ALA A 32 18.79 -5.93 17.15
C ALA A 32 19.32 -7.37 17.23
N GLY A 33 19.89 -7.88 16.13
CA GLY A 33 20.50 -9.20 16.11
C GLY A 33 19.51 -10.34 15.89
N LEU A 34 18.35 -10.07 15.27
CA LEU A 34 17.44 -11.13 14.87
C LEU A 34 18.11 -12.08 13.88
N ALA A 35 17.75 -13.36 13.95
CA ALA A 35 18.16 -14.32 12.94
C ALA A 35 17.62 -13.91 11.56
N THR A 36 18.43 -14.09 10.52
CA THR A 36 18.01 -13.74 9.14
C THR A 36 16.74 -14.50 8.72
N SER A 37 16.54 -15.71 9.24
CA SER A 37 15.31 -16.50 9.01
C SER A 37 14.07 -15.84 9.65
N GLU A 38 14.18 -15.28 10.87
CA GLU A 38 13.07 -14.58 11.52
C GLU A 38 12.69 -13.32 10.75
N ILE A 39 13.69 -12.58 10.25
CA ILE A 39 13.46 -11.44 9.34
C ILE A 39 12.77 -11.94 8.06
N GLY A 40 13.18 -13.10 7.54
CA GLY A 40 12.55 -13.75 6.39
C GLY A 40 11.08 -14.09 6.62
N GLN A 41 10.73 -14.62 7.79
CA GLN A 41 9.33 -14.89 8.15
C GLN A 41 8.48 -13.60 8.17
N TYR A 42 9.01 -12.52 8.73
CA TYR A 42 8.35 -11.21 8.71
C TYR A 42 8.15 -10.69 7.28
N GLU A 43 9.17 -10.77 6.43
CA GLU A 43 9.07 -10.33 5.04
C GLU A 43 8.14 -11.24 4.21
N THR A 44 8.15 -12.56 4.45
CA THR A 44 7.23 -13.52 3.82
C THR A 44 5.78 -13.23 4.21
N PHE A 45 5.52 -12.92 5.48
CA PHE A 45 4.21 -12.49 5.94
C PHE A 45 3.70 -11.25 5.17
N LEU A 46 4.51 -10.20 5.10
CA LEU A 46 4.16 -8.97 4.36
C LEU A 46 4.00 -9.22 2.85
N PHE A 47 4.84 -10.09 2.31
CA PHE A 47 4.78 -10.49 0.91
C PHE A 47 3.48 -11.21 0.58
N LEU A 48 3.10 -12.23 1.36
CA LEU A 48 1.84 -12.97 1.18
C LEU A 48 0.63 -12.05 1.35
N ALA A 49 0.61 -11.22 2.39
CA ALA A 49 -0.45 -10.24 2.60
C ALA A 49 -0.61 -9.30 1.40
N GLY A 50 0.53 -8.81 0.87
CA GLY A 50 0.55 -7.99 -0.33
C GLY A 50 0.08 -8.74 -1.57
N ALA A 51 0.64 -9.92 -1.84
CA ALA A 51 0.37 -10.72 -3.03
C ALA A 51 -1.11 -11.08 -3.19
N VAL A 52 -1.79 -11.39 -2.08
CA VAL A 52 -3.22 -11.73 -2.09
C VAL A 52 -4.12 -10.50 -2.23
N SER A 53 -3.65 -9.30 -1.84
CA SER A 53 -4.49 -8.09 -1.75
C SER A 53 -4.21 -7.02 -2.81
N PHE A 54 -3.00 -6.96 -3.41
CA PHE A 54 -2.56 -5.79 -4.18
C PHE A 54 -3.48 -5.42 -5.34
N PHE A 55 -3.95 -6.40 -6.11
CA PHE A 55 -4.66 -6.16 -7.36
C PHE A 55 -6.09 -5.64 -7.14
N TRP A 56 -6.86 -6.31 -6.28
CA TRP A 56 -8.23 -5.91 -6.02
C TRP A 56 -8.29 -4.65 -5.16
N LEU A 57 -7.41 -4.50 -4.16
CA LEU A 57 -7.37 -3.32 -3.31
C LEU A 57 -7.07 -2.06 -4.12
N ASN A 58 -5.98 -2.08 -4.90
CA ASN A 58 -5.60 -0.92 -5.71
C ASN A 58 -6.62 -0.64 -6.82
N GLY A 59 -7.15 -1.67 -7.49
CA GLY A 59 -8.14 -1.53 -8.54
C GLY A 59 -9.45 -0.95 -8.04
N LEU A 60 -9.96 -1.41 -6.90
CA LEU A 60 -11.17 -0.88 -6.28
C LEU A 60 -10.99 0.57 -5.85
N ILE A 61 -9.87 0.91 -5.21
CA ILE A 61 -9.61 2.28 -4.77
C ILE A 61 -9.43 3.24 -5.96
N GLN A 62 -8.70 2.84 -6.99
CA GLN A 62 -8.54 3.67 -8.18
C GLN A 62 -9.86 3.90 -8.93
N GLY A 63 -10.73 2.89 -8.97
CA GLY A 63 -12.07 3.03 -9.53
C GLY A 63 -13.00 3.93 -8.72
N PHE A 64 -12.77 4.04 -7.40
CA PHE A 64 -13.56 4.85 -6.49
C PHE A 64 -13.30 6.36 -6.65
N LEU A 65 -12.04 6.78 -6.74
CA LEU A 65 -11.65 8.18 -6.72
C LEU A 65 -12.32 9.08 -7.79
N PRO A 66 -12.44 8.67 -9.08
CA PRO A 66 -13.09 9.47 -10.10
C PRO A 66 -14.58 9.67 -9.85
N ILE A 67 -15.27 8.64 -9.34
CA ILE A 67 -16.72 8.68 -9.11
C ILE A 67 -17.06 9.69 -8.02
N VAL A 68 -16.35 9.64 -6.90
CA VAL A 68 -16.61 10.53 -5.73
C VAL A 68 -16.29 11.99 -6.01
N ARG A 69 -15.35 12.29 -6.90
CA ARG A 69 -15.01 13.68 -7.25
C ARG A 69 -16.13 14.40 -8.01
N GLY A 70 -16.97 13.68 -8.71
CA GLY A 70 -18.06 14.24 -9.53
C GLY A 70 -19.38 14.51 -8.78
N GLU A 71 -19.52 14.07 -7.52
CA GLU A 71 -20.80 14.09 -6.83
C GLU A 71 -20.92 15.15 -5.72
N SER A 72 -22.18 15.46 -5.34
CA SER A 72 -22.50 16.40 -4.25
C SER A 72 -22.02 15.87 -2.89
N ASN A 73 -21.83 16.75 -1.89
CA ASN A 73 -21.30 16.35 -0.58
C ASN A 73 -22.17 15.33 0.17
N SER A 74 -23.48 15.35 -0.01
CA SER A 74 -24.41 14.39 0.62
C SER A 74 -24.30 12.99 0.02
N ALA A 75 -24.12 12.87 -1.31
CA ALA A 75 -23.91 11.58 -1.98
C ALA A 75 -22.56 10.97 -1.63
N LYS A 76 -21.48 11.78 -1.51
CA LYS A 76 -20.15 11.32 -1.08
C LYS A 76 -20.17 10.60 0.26
N ASN A 77 -21.04 11.06 1.18
CA ASN A 77 -21.09 10.50 2.52
C ASN A 77 -21.65 9.06 2.54
N ALA A 78 -22.62 8.72 1.71
CA ALA A 78 -23.15 7.35 1.62
C ALA A 78 -22.16 6.37 0.99
N GLN A 79 -21.27 6.85 0.14
CA GLN A 79 -20.36 6.02 -0.66
C GLN A 79 -19.19 5.46 0.14
N PHE A 80 -18.73 6.12 1.21
CA PHE A 80 -17.62 5.61 2.02
C PHE A 80 -17.95 4.30 2.72
N PHE A 81 -19.14 4.15 3.27
CA PHE A 81 -19.56 2.86 3.85
C PHE A 81 -19.75 1.78 2.79
N SER A 82 -20.24 2.15 1.59
CA SER A 82 -20.37 1.20 0.49
C SER A 82 -19.02 0.62 0.07
N ILE A 83 -18.00 1.46 -0.08
CA ILE A 83 -16.64 1.00 -0.36
C ILE A 83 -16.05 0.21 0.80
N PHE A 84 -16.27 0.64 2.04
CA PHE A 84 -15.82 -0.09 3.22
C PHE A 84 -16.38 -1.53 3.23
N TYR A 85 -17.68 -1.72 3.00
CA TYR A 85 -18.28 -3.05 2.92
C TYR A 85 -17.68 -3.89 1.78
N LEU A 86 -17.44 -3.27 0.63
CA LEU A 86 -16.82 -3.96 -0.50
C LEU A 86 -15.40 -4.42 -0.15
N LEU A 87 -14.57 -3.53 0.41
CA LEU A 87 -13.22 -3.88 0.86
C LEU A 87 -13.24 -4.96 1.95
N LEU A 88 -14.20 -4.90 2.86
CA LEU A 88 -14.37 -5.90 3.91
C LEU A 88 -14.72 -7.28 3.33
N ILE A 89 -15.65 -7.35 2.37
CA ILE A 89 -16.01 -8.60 1.68
C ILE A 89 -14.79 -9.19 0.97
N PHE A 90 -14.04 -8.38 0.20
CA PHE A 90 -12.84 -8.86 -0.46
C PHE A 90 -11.74 -9.27 0.54
N SER A 91 -11.64 -8.62 1.69
CA SER A 91 -10.73 -9.03 2.77
C SER A 91 -11.11 -10.39 3.35
N PHE A 92 -12.40 -10.66 3.55
CA PHE A 92 -12.87 -11.98 3.97
C PHE A 92 -12.60 -13.06 2.92
N LEU A 93 -12.81 -12.74 1.63
CA LEU A 93 -12.48 -13.66 0.53
C LEU A 93 -10.98 -13.95 0.48
N ALA A 94 -10.14 -12.92 0.66
CA ALA A 94 -8.69 -13.06 0.68
C ALA A 94 -8.20 -13.90 1.87
N ALA A 95 -8.71 -13.64 3.08
CA ALA A 95 -8.39 -14.42 4.27
C ALA A 95 -8.90 -15.87 4.14
N GLY A 96 -10.11 -16.06 3.63
CA GLY A 96 -10.68 -17.38 3.35
C GLY A 96 -9.87 -18.14 2.29
N PHE A 97 -9.40 -17.47 1.25
CA PHE A 97 -8.52 -18.06 0.25
C PHE A 97 -7.21 -18.56 0.88
N VAL A 98 -6.54 -17.73 1.69
CA VAL A 98 -5.30 -18.14 2.37
C VAL A 98 -5.56 -19.34 3.29
N LEU A 99 -6.67 -19.33 4.04
CA LEU A 99 -7.00 -20.41 4.98
C LEU A 99 -7.32 -21.74 4.25
N ILE A 100 -8.10 -21.69 3.17
CA ILE A 100 -8.50 -22.89 2.40
C ILE A 100 -7.30 -23.48 1.64
N PHE A 101 -6.46 -22.63 1.10
CA PHE A 101 -5.31 -23.03 0.27
C PHE A 101 -3.98 -23.02 1.04
N GLU A 102 -3.99 -23.01 2.38
CA GLU A 102 -2.79 -22.97 3.22
C GLU A 102 -1.77 -24.03 2.82
N GLN A 103 -2.19 -25.29 2.69
CA GLN A 103 -1.30 -26.40 2.31
C GLN A 103 -0.73 -26.23 0.90
N SER A 104 -1.53 -25.72 -0.04
CA SER A 104 -1.06 -25.45 -1.40
C SER A 104 -0.07 -24.29 -1.44
N ILE A 105 -0.30 -23.25 -0.63
CA ILE A 105 0.60 -22.11 -0.47
C ILE A 105 1.93 -22.59 0.14
N SER A 106 1.86 -23.39 1.21
CA SER A 106 3.04 -23.99 1.85
C SER A 106 3.84 -24.84 0.84
N GLY A 107 3.18 -25.78 0.15
CA GLY A 107 3.86 -26.70 -0.76
C GLY A 107 4.40 -26.07 -2.04
N LEU A 108 3.66 -25.12 -2.64
CA LEU A 108 4.01 -24.55 -3.94
C LEU A 108 4.81 -23.25 -3.84
N LEU A 109 4.55 -22.43 -2.82
CA LEU A 109 5.09 -21.08 -2.74
C LEU A 109 6.11 -20.89 -1.61
N LEU A 110 6.16 -21.81 -0.64
CA LEU A 110 7.05 -21.69 0.53
C LEU A 110 7.98 -22.89 0.69
N ASN A 111 8.24 -23.62 -0.39
CA ASN A 111 9.15 -24.78 -0.38
C ASN A 111 8.82 -25.81 0.73
N GLY A 112 7.52 -25.99 1.04
CA GLY A 112 7.03 -26.87 2.08
C GLY A 112 7.08 -26.30 3.51
N SER A 113 7.55 -25.08 3.70
CA SER A 113 7.50 -24.40 5.01
C SER A 113 6.06 -23.94 5.32
N ASP A 114 5.71 -23.94 6.61
CA ASP A 114 4.41 -23.44 7.05
C ASP A 114 4.25 -21.95 6.72
N VAL A 115 2.99 -21.51 6.54
CA VAL A 115 2.69 -20.08 6.38
C VAL A 115 3.03 -19.35 7.68
N PRO A 116 4.02 -18.42 7.66
CA PRO A 116 4.49 -17.81 8.89
C PRO A 116 3.40 -16.99 9.56
N PHE A 117 3.19 -17.24 10.85
CA PHE A 117 2.22 -16.50 11.68
C PHE A 117 0.80 -16.45 11.09
N LEU A 118 0.29 -17.55 10.57
CA LEU A 118 -1.01 -17.64 9.85
C LEU A 118 -2.14 -16.91 10.59
N LYS A 119 -2.29 -17.11 11.90
CA LYS A 119 -3.35 -16.45 12.71
C LYS A 119 -3.26 -14.93 12.61
N TYR A 120 -2.05 -14.38 12.72
CA TYR A 120 -1.80 -12.94 12.58
C TYR A 120 -2.05 -12.47 11.14
N LEU A 121 -1.70 -13.30 10.13
CA LEU A 121 -1.90 -12.99 8.72
C LEU A 121 -3.39 -12.86 8.38
N LEU A 122 -4.22 -13.77 8.87
CA LEU A 122 -5.67 -13.72 8.65
C LEU A 122 -6.28 -12.44 9.25
N ILE A 123 -5.94 -12.12 10.52
CA ILE A 123 -6.41 -10.89 11.16
C ILE A 123 -5.90 -9.66 10.39
N TYR A 124 -4.62 -9.66 10.02
CA TYR A 124 -4.02 -8.57 9.25
C TYR A 124 -4.75 -8.32 7.93
N LEU A 125 -5.04 -9.36 7.15
CA LEU A 125 -5.79 -9.27 5.89
C LEU A 125 -7.19 -8.67 6.09
N LEU A 126 -7.89 -9.09 7.14
CA LEU A 126 -9.25 -8.62 7.44
C LEU A 126 -9.29 -7.11 7.75
N VAL A 127 -8.29 -6.59 8.45
CA VAL A 127 -8.34 -5.20 8.95
C VAL A 127 -7.49 -4.22 8.16
N SER A 128 -6.37 -4.68 7.52
CA SER A 128 -5.42 -3.79 6.84
C SER A 128 -5.99 -3.19 5.55
N SER A 129 -6.67 -4.01 4.75
CA SER A 129 -7.21 -3.56 3.47
C SER A 129 -8.32 -2.52 3.63
N PRO A 130 -9.34 -2.72 4.49
CA PRO A 130 -10.30 -1.65 4.78
C PRO A 130 -9.65 -0.42 5.41
N ALA A 131 -8.67 -0.57 6.31
CA ALA A 131 -7.99 0.56 6.95
C ALA A 131 -7.26 1.47 5.96
N SER A 132 -6.88 0.98 4.79
CA SER A 132 -6.29 1.80 3.73
C SER A 132 -7.26 2.87 3.16
N LEU A 133 -8.56 2.79 3.46
CA LEU A 133 -9.54 3.79 3.04
C LEU A 133 -9.33 5.15 3.74
N ILE A 134 -8.68 5.21 4.89
CA ILE A 134 -8.51 6.42 5.70
C ILE A 134 -7.83 7.54 4.90
N GLU A 135 -6.73 7.23 4.22
CA GLU A 135 -5.98 8.21 3.43
C GLU A 135 -6.85 8.80 2.32
N TYR A 136 -7.71 8.00 1.70
CA TYR A 136 -8.60 8.43 0.63
C TYR A 136 -9.81 9.21 1.15
N ILE A 137 -10.34 8.89 2.34
CA ILE A 137 -11.35 9.72 3.01
C ILE A 137 -10.79 11.12 3.25
N TYR A 138 -9.60 11.24 3.84
CA TYR A 138 -8.96 12.55 4.05
C TYR A 138 -8.67 13.28 2.75
N LEU A 139 -8.26 12.54 1.70
CA LEU A 139 -7.98 13.11 0.37
C LEU A 139 -9.26 13.70 -0.26
N VAL A 140 -10.36 12.96 -0.22
CA VAL A 140 -11.67 13.38 -0.77
C VAL A 140 -12.25 14.54 0.01
N GLN A 141 -12.11 14.53 1.34
CA GLN A 141 -12.58 15.59 2.25
C GLN A 141 -11.67 16.85 2.27
N ASN A 142 -10.62 16.89 1.46
CA ASN A 142 -9.65 18.01 1.43
C ASN A 142 -8.91 18.25 2.75
N HIS A 143 -8.76 17.24 3.57
CA HIS A 143 -8.09 17.33 4.85
C HIS A 143 -6.60 16.94 4.76
N SER A 144 -5.83 17.56 3.85
CA SER A 144 -4.41 17.25 3.60
C SER A 144 -3.55 17.21 4.87
N ARG A 145 -3.73 18.16 5.79
CA ARG A 145 -2.98 18.20 7.07
C ARG A 145 -3.32 16.99 7.96
N LYS A 146 -4.62 16.63 8.07
CA LYS A 146 -5.06 15.49 8.88
C LYS A 146 -4.52 14.18 8.33
N MET A 147 -4.41 14.05 7.00
CA MET A 147 -3.81 12.88 6.35
C MET A 147 -2.34 12.71 6.73
N VAL A 148 -1.55 13.78 6.70
CA VAL A 148 -0.12 13.72 7.08
C VAL A 148 0.04 13.42 8.58
N VAL A 149 -0.75 14.08 9.45
CA VAL A 149 -0.73 13.80 10.89
C VAL A 149 -1.12 12.35 11.19
N TYR A 150 -2.17 11.86 10.55
CA TYR A 150 -2.57 10.46 10.63
C TYR A 150 -1.43 9.53 10.19
N GLY A 151 -0.75 9.84 9.08
CA GLY A 151 0.41 9.07 8.60
C GLY A 151 1.53 9.02 9.65
N ILE A 152 1.93 10.17 10.19
CA ILE A 152 2.98 10.25 11.23
C ILE A 152 2.59 9.42 12.45
N VAL A 153 1.39 9.63 13.00
CA VAL A 153 0.93 8.93 14.21
C VAL A 153 0.83 7.42 13.99
N SER A 154 0.20 7.00 12.86
CA SER A 154 -0.03 5.59 12.58
C SER A 154 1.27 4.83 12.33
N PHE A 155 2.19 5.41 11.54
CA PHE A 155 3.42 4.71 11.19
C PHE A 155 4.47 4.80 12.32
N LEU A 156 4.45 5.86 13.12
CA LEU A 156 5.24 5.91 14.36
C LEU A 156 4.76 4.86 15.36
N LEU A 157 3.43 4.73 15.55
CA LEU A 157 2.86 3.68 16.38
C LEU A 157 3.24 2.29 15.89
N MET A 158 3.11 2.03 14.58
CA MET A 158 3.52 0.78 13.95
C MET A 158 5.02 0.52 14.19
N PHE A 159 5.88 1.51 13.96
CA PHE A 159 7.31 1.40 14.20
C PHE A 159 7.61 0.98 15.63
N LEU A 160 7.03 1.69 16.62
CA LEU A 160 7.25 1.39 18.03
C LEU A 160 6.74 0.00 18.43
N LEU A 161 5.51 -0.36 18.05
CA LEU A 161 4.92 -1.65 18.41
C LEU A 161 5.65 -2.85 17.78
N VAL A 162 6.25 -2.65 16.59
CA VAL A 162 6.98 -3.72 15.89
C VAL A 162 8.41 -3.82 16.37
N THR A 163 9.09 -2.70 16.66
CA THR A 163 10.53 -2.72 16.96
C THR A 163 10.86 -2.81 18.44
N LEU A 164 10.03 -2.25 19.34
CA LEU A 164 10.32 -2.28 20.79
C LEU A 164 10.42 -3.70 21.35
N PRO A 165 9.56 -4.67 20.98
CA PRO A 165 9.72 -6.04 21.47
C PRO A 165 11.12 -6.60 21.21
N GLU A 166 11.66 -6.41 20.01
CA GLU A 166 12.99 -6.91 19.65
C GLU A 166 14.11 -6.22 20.43
N VAL A 167 14.01 -4.89 20.60
CA VAL A 167 14.98 -4.14 21.42
C VAL A 167 15.01 -4.63 22.86
N PHE A 168 13.89 -5.14 23.39
CA PHE A 168 13.79 -5.74 24.72
C PHE A 168 14.05 -7.27 24.73
N GLY A 169 14.58 -7.83 23.64
CA GLY A 169 14.95 -9.24 23.54
C GLY A 169 13.75 -10.21 23.58
N LYS A 170 12.57 -9.75 23.11
CA LYS A 170 11.40 -10.62 22.93
C LYS A 170 11.47 -11.33 21.57
N THR A 171 10.71 -12.41 21.42
CA THR A 171 10.62 -13.16 20.18
C THR A 171 9.89 -12.37 19.08
N ILE A 172 10.17 -12.67 17.81
CA ILE A 172 9.55 -12.07 16.62
C ILE A 172 8.01 -12.14 16.67
N GLU A 173 7.44 -13.09 17.38
CA GLU A 173 5.99 -13.21 17.56
C GLU A 173 5.37 -11.96 18.21
N TYR A 174 6.06 -11.33 19.17
CA TYR A 174 5.60 -10.07 19.78
C TYR A 174 5.64 -8.91 18.77
N SER A 175 6.60 -8.89 17.87
CA SER A 175 6.68 -7.91 16.79
C SER A 175 5.54 -8.11 15.79
N MET A 176 5.18 -9.36 15.48
CA MET A 176 4.02 -9.69 14.64
C MET A 176 2.70 -9.28 15.31
N ALA A 177 2.56 -9.56 16.61
CA ALA A 177 1.42 -9.08 17.39
C ALA A 177 1.35 -7.54 17.38
N GLY A 178 2.47 -6.86 17.52
CA GLY A 178 2.59 -5.40 17.42
C GLY A 178 2.18 -4.84 16.07
N LEU A 179 2.58 -5.52 14.98
CA LEU A 179 2.17 -5.18 13.63
C LEU A 179 0.64 -5.25 13.49
N VAL A 180 0.03 -6.37 13.90
CA VAL A 180 -1.42 -6.56 13.85
C VAL A 180 -2.13 -5.54 14.75
N ALA A 181 -1.64 -5.30 15.96
CA ALA A 181 -2.20 -4.30 16.88
C ALA A 181 -2.20 -2.90 16.24
N SER A 182 -1.12 -2.51 15.56
CA SER A 182 -1.03 -1.22 14.86
C SER A 182 -2.10 -1.07 13.78
N VAL A 183 -2.38 -2.14 13.04
CA VAL A 183 -3.40 -2.13 11.98
C VAL A 183 -4.81 -2.17 12.56
N VAL A 184 -5.03 -2.86 13.67
CA VAL A 184 -6.31 -2.83 14.42
C VAL A 184 -6.60 -1.41 14.91
N VAL A 185 -5.63 -0.69 15.45
CA VAL A 185 -5.79 0.73 15.83
C VAL A 185 -6.18 1.58 14.62
N ARG A 186 -5.56 1.37 13.46
CA ARG A 186 -5.93 2.05 12.22
C ARG A 186 -7.36 1.70 11.79
N PHE A 187 -7.76 0.44 11.91
CA PHE A 187 -9.12 0.01 11.60
C PHE A 187 -10.17 0.66 12.51
N VAL A 188 -9.90 0.75 13.82
CA VAL A 188 -10.75 1.48 14.76
C VAL A 188 -10.83 2.96 14.38
N TRP A 189 -9.70 3.57 14.00
CA TRP A 189 -9.69 4.95 13.48
C TRP A 189 -10.56 5.10 12.23
N LEU A 190 -10.51 4.14 11.30
CA LEU A 190 -11.39 4.11 10.13
C LEU A 190 -12.86 4.12 10.54
N LEU A 191 -13.26 3.24 11.47
CA LEU A 191 -14.65 3.18 11.93
C LEU A 191 -15.12 4.53 12.50
N VAL A 192 -14.31 5.19 13.33
CA VAL A 192 -14.60 6.52 13.85
C VAL A 192 -14.79 7.54 12.71
N LEU A 193 -13.96 7.49 11.67
CA LEU A 193 -14.09 8.38 10.51
C LEU A 193 -15.36 8.06 9.69
N LEU A 194 -15.66 6.80 9.48
CA LEU A 194 -16.85 6.38 8.74
C LEU A 194 -18.11 6.87 9.42
N PHE A 195 -18.26 6.65 10.74
CA PHE A 195 -19.43 7.16 11.49
C PHE A 195 -19.49 8.67 11.55
N ARG A 196 -18.35 9.37 11.43
CA ARG A 196 -18.30 10.83 11.40
C ARG A 196 -18.68 11.42 10.05
N TYR A 197 -18.31 10.78 8.95
CA TYR A 197 -18.43 11.34 7.59
C TYR A 197 -19.43 10.61 6.70
N SER A 198 -20.03 9.51 7.16
CA SER A 198 -20.88 8.68 6.34
C SER A 198 -22.02 8.06 7.13
N THR A 199 -23.06 7.66 6.41
CA THR A 199 -24.18 6.88 6.98
C THR A 199 -23.94 5.39 6.75
N PRO A 200 -24.28 4.50 7.73
CA PRO A 200 -23.99 3.07 7.63
C PRO A 200 -24.93 2.30 6.65
N ILE A 201 -25.55 3.00 5.74
CA ILE A 201 -26.47 2.41 4.75
C ILE A 201 -25.70 2.22 3.43
N PRO A 202 -25.54 0.98 2.92
CA PRO A 202 -24.86 0.76 1.64
C PRO A 202 -25.75 1.23 0.48
N ASP A 203 -25.14 1.92 -0.47
CA ASP A 203 -25.77 2.27 -1.75
C ASP A 203 -25.47 1.18 -2.79
N VAL A 204 -26.46 0.30 -3.01
CA VAL A 204 -26.34 -0.84 -3.93
C VAL A 204 -26.19 -0.38 -5.38
N ALA A 205 -26.85 0.72 -5.77
CA ALA A 205 -26.73 1.27 -7.12
C ALA A 205 -25.30 1.77 -7.38
N PHE A 206 -24.73 2.49 -6.40
CA PHE A 206 -23.34 2.89 -6.42
C PHE A 206 -22.39 1.68 -6.48
N LEU A 207 -22.60 0.65 -5.65
CA LEU A 207 -21.75 -0.55 -5.64
C LEU A 207 -21.72 -1.25 -7.00
N ARG A 208 -22.88 -1.42 -7.64
CA ARG A 208 -22.95 -2.01 -8.99
C ARG A 208 -22.20 -1.18 -10.02
N LYS A 209 -22.41 0.14 -10.03
CA LYS A 209 -21.71 1.07 -10.92
C LYS A 209 -20.19 1.04 -10.68
N HIS A 210 -19.79 1.06 -9.41
CA HIS A 210 -18.39 1.04 -9.02
C HIS A 210 -17.69 -0.26 -9.42
N LEU A 211 -18.27 -1.43 -9.12
CA LEU A 211 -17.72 -2.73 -9.52
C LEU A 211 -17.52 -2.83 -11.04
N LYS A 212 -18.51 -2.39 -11.82
CA LYS A 212 -18.39 -2.37 -13.28
C LYS A 212 -17.24 -1.49 -13.78
N SER A 213 -17.04 -0.33 -13.15
CA SER A 213 -15.95 0.59 -13.51
C SER A 213 -14.59 0.15 -12.97
N ALA A 214 -14.56 -0.50 -11.81
CA ALA A 214 -13.33 -0.96 -11.18
C ALA A 214 -12.82 -2.29 -11.75
N ALA A 215 -13.69 -3.16 -12.28
CA ALA A 215 -13.29 -4.47 -12.80
C ALA A 215 -12.12 -4.42 -13.83
N PRO A 216 -12.13 -3.56 -14.86
CA PRO A 216 -11.00 -3.45 -15.78
C PRO A 216 -9.74 -2.91 -15.09
N LEU A 217 -9.87 -2.06 -14.06
CA LEU A 217 -8.74 -1.56 -13.28
C LEU A 217 -8.15 -2.65 -12.40
N VAL A 218 -8.98 -3.47 -11.75
CA VAL A 218 -8.55 -4.64 -10.99
C VAL A 218 -7.74 -5.59 -11.88
N PHE A 219 -8.24 -5.89 -13.08
CA PHE A 219 -7.53 -6.74 -14.04
C PHE A 219 -6.22 -6.09 -14.52
N SER A 220 -6.22 -4.79 -14.81
CA SER A 220 -5.00 -4.05 -15.16
C SER A 220 -3.98 -4.07 -14.03
N MET A 221 -4.42 -3.88 -12.76
CA MET A 221 -3.54 -3.97 -11.59
C MET A 221 -3.00 -5.38 -11.39
N PHE A 222 -3.80 -6.41 -11.65
CA PHE A 222 -3.35 -7.79 -11.61
C PHE A 222 -2.23 -8.02 -12.62
N LEU A 223 -2.40 -7.63 -13.88
CA LEU A 223 -1.39 -7.81 -14.91
C LEU A 223 -0.11 -7.01 -14.66
N SER A 224 -0.24 -5.71 -14.34
CA SER A 224 0.92 -4.83 -14.14
C SER A 224 1.63 -5.08 -12.82
N GLY A 225 0.88 -5.38 -11.77
CA GLY A 225 1.42 -5.58 -10.42
C GLY A 225 1.96 -6.98 -10.20
N SER A 226 1.47 -8.02 -10.91
CA SER A 226 1.96 -9.39 -10.74
C SER A 226 3.46 -9.52 -11.00
N ALA A 227 4.02 -8.73 -11.93
CA ALA A 227 5.45 -8.71 -12.19
C ALA A 227 6.30 -8.42 -10.93
N GLN A 228 5.80 -7.59 -10.00
CA GLN A 228 6.49 -7.27 -8.76
C GLN A 228 6.51 -8.44 -7.75
N TYR A 229 5.64 -9.43 -7.94
CA TYR A 229 5.52 -10.58 -7.06
C TYR A 229 6.15 -11.85 -7.63
N VAL A 230 6.37 -11.92 -8.97
CA VAL A 230 6.94 -13.11 -9.63
C VAL A 230 8.31 -13.47 -9.05
N ASP A 231 9.21 -12.50 -8.93
CA ASP A 231 10.55 -12.73 -8.38
C ASP A 231 10.46 -13.22 -6.92
N GLY A 232 9.57 -12.62 -6.12
CA GLY A 232 9.34 -13.05 -4.76
C GLY A 232 8.80 -14.48 -4.67
N PHE A 233 7.86 -14.87 -5.52
CA PHE A 233 7.35 -16.24 -5.60
C PHE A 233 8.43 -17.23 -5.99
N ILE A 234 9.28 -16.90 -6.96
CA ILE A 234 10.41 -17.76 -7.36
C ILE A 234 11.35 -17.97 -6.17
N ILE A 235 11.74 -16.89 -5.48
CA ILE A 235 12.68 -17.02 -4.36
C ILE A 235 12.06 -17.81 -3.21
N THR A 236 10.82 -17.54 -2.83
CA THR A 236 10.17 -18.29 -1.73
C THR A 236 9.89 -19.76 -2.07
N SER A 237 9.73 -20.09 -3.36
CA SER A 237 9.46 -21.48 -3.80
C SER A 237 10.72 -22.35 -3.87
N PHE A 238 11.89 -21.76 -4.07
CA PHE A 238 13.13 -22.51 -4.31
C PHE A 238 14.21 -22.31 -3.26
N PHE A 239 14.08 -21.30 -2.40
CA PHE A 239 15.08 -20.92 -1.41
C PHE A 239 14.44 -20.79 -0.01
N ASP A 240 15.29 -20.69 1.00
CA ASP A 240 14.90 -20.53 2.40
C ASP A 240 14.48 -19.10 2.76
N GLU A 241 13.91 -18.94 3.93
CA GLU A 241 13.45 -17.65 4.45
C GLU A 241 14.59 -16.64 4.61
N ALA A 242 15.79 -17.08 4.97
CA ALA A 242 16.95 -16.22 5.11
C ALA A 242 17.38 -15.61 3.76
N THR A 243 17.38 -16.42 2.71
CA THR A 243 17.65 -15.97 1.33
C THR A 243 16.57 -14.98 0.87
N PHE A 244 15.31 -15.27 1.19
CA PHE A 244 14.20 -14.35 0.87
C PHE A 244 14.34 -13.00 1.60
N ALA A 245 14.77 -12.98 2.87
CA ALA A 245 15.05 -11.73 3.58
C ALA A 245 16.09 -10.88 2.85
N VAL A 246 17.23 -11.48 2.50
CA VAL A 246 18.31 -10.78 1.79
C VAL A 246 17.83 -10.24 0.44
N PHE A 247 17.08 -11.05 -0.33
CA PHE A 247 16.49 -10.64 -1.58
C PHE A 247 15.53 -9.44 -1.40
N ARG A 248 14.62 -9.51 -0.45
CA ARG A 248 13.63 -8.44 -0.20
C ARG A 248 14.28 -7.12 0.19
N PHE A 249 15.36 -7.15 0.97
CA PHE A 249 16.10 -5.93 1.32
C PHE A 249 16.87 -5.38 0.12
N GLY A 250 17.51 -6.24 -0.67
CA GLY A 250 18.26 -5.84 -1.87
C GLY A 250 17.37 -5.34 -3.01
N ALA A 251 16.21 -5.94 -3.19
CA ALA A 251 15.23 -5.57 -4.24
C ALA A 251 14.31 -4.41 -3.84
N ARG A 252 14.36 -3.93 -2.58
CA ARG A 252 13.51 -2.84 -2.12
C ARG A 252 13.94 -1.52 -2.75
N GLU A 253 13.20 -1.12 -3.79
CA GLU A 253 13.44 0.15 -4.46
C GLU A 253 13.22 1.33 -3.50
N PHE A 254 14.16 2.28 -3.51
CA PHE A 254 14.01 3.49 -2.72
C PHE A 254 12.91 4.38 -3.34
N PRO A 255 11.87 4.73 -2.59
CA PRO A 255 10.66 5.36 -3.14
C PRO A 255 10.88 6.75 -3.73
N LEU A 256 12.07 7.34 -3.59
CA LEU A 256 12.40 8.65 -4.14
C LEU A 256 12.23 8.70 -5.67
N VAL A 257 12.62 7.67 -6.39
CA VAL A 257 12.50 7.61 -7.85
C VAL A 257 11.02 7.61 -8.24
N LEU A 258 10.21 6.78 -7.57
CA LEU A 258 8.77 6.71 -7.81
C LEU A 258 8.06 8.03 -7.42
N LEU A 259 8.45 8.65 -6.31
CA LEU A 259 7.90 9.94 -5.86
C LEU A 259 8.26 11.06 -6.83
N LEU A 260 9.50 11.10 -7.34
CA LEU A 260 9.94 12.06 -8.36
C LEU A 260 9.19 11.86 -9.67
N ALA A 261 9.02 10.61 -10.13
CA ALA A 261 8.27 10.28 -11.34
C ALA A 261 6.79 10.70 -11.18
N ASN A 262 6.17 10.43 -10.03
CA ASN A 262 4.79 10.82 -9.74
C ASN A 262 4.64 12.34 -9.62
N ALA A 263 5.60 13.04 -8.99
CA ALA A 263 5.61 14.50 -8.92
C ALA A 263 5.73 15.13 -10.31
N PHE A 264 6.59 14.57 -11.14
CA PHE A 264 6.77 14.98 -12.52
C PHE A 264 5.50 14.77 -13.35
N SER A 265 4.91 13.57 -13.29
CA SER A 265 3.65 13.24 -13.95
C SER A 265 2.50 14.16 -13.50
N ALA A 266 2.40 14.41 -12.19
CA ALA A 266 1.39 15.31 -11.63
C ALA A 266 1.57 16.77 -12.07
N SER A 267 2.80 17.25 -12.27
CA SER A 267 3.09 18.60 -12.75
C SER A 267 2.66 18.81 -14.21
N MET A 268 2.60 17.74 -14.98
CA MET A 268 2.20 17.77 -16.41
C MET A 268 0.71 17.69 -16.65
N LEU A 269 -0.06 17.13 -15.71
CA LEU A 269 -1.52 16.95 -15.84
C LEU A 269 -2.29 18.23 -16.20
N PRO A 270 -1.97 19.44 -15.65
CA PRO A 270 -2.64 20.68 -16.04
C PRO A 270 -2.43 21.06 -17.50
N GLY A 271 -1.27 20.71 -18.07
CA GLY A 271 -0.96 20.97 -19.48
C GLY A 271 -1.82 20.16 -20.45
N PHE A 272 -2.28 18.97 -20.05
CA PHE A 272 -3.19 18.14 -20.85
C PHE A 272 -4.64 18.61 -20.83
N ALA A 273 -5.04 19.36 -19.81
CA ALA A 273 -6.41 19.88 -19.70
C ALA A 273 -6.70 20.98 -20.74
N ASN A 274 -5.69 21.60 -21.35
CA ASN A 274 -5.81 22.64 -22.33
C ASN A 274 -5.62 22.07 -23.75
N GLN A 275 -6.72 21.69 -24.42
CA GLN A 275 -6.71 21.06 -25.74
C GLN A 275 -6.12 21.96 -26.86
N SER A 276 -6.07 23.28 -26.67
CA SER A 276 -5.57 24.22 -27.68
C SER A 276 -4.05 24.13 -27.95
N ASN A 277 -3.27 23.51 -27.04
CA ASN A 277 -1.81 23.44 -27.14
C ASN A 277 -1.25 22.02 -27.02
N LEU A 278 -2.03 21.00 -27.44
CA LEU A 278 -1.71 19.58 -27.22
C LEU A 278 -0.36 19.19 -27.84
N LYS A 279 -0.04 19.69 -29.04
CA LYS A 279 1.25 19.41 -29.73
C LYS A 279 2.44 19.98 -28.97
N THR A 280 2.35 21.25 -28.54
CA THR A 280 3.42 21.92 -27.79
C THR A 280 3.66 21.26 -26.42
N ASN A 281 2.58 20.83 -25.76
CA ASN A 281 2.64 20.13 -24.50
C ASN A 281 3.28 18.72 -24.64
N LEU A 282 2.96 17.99 -25.71
CA LEU A 282 3.58 16.70 -26.03
C LEU A 282 5.08 16.83 -26.32
N GLU A 283 5.50 17.88 -27.05
CA GLU A 283 6.93 18.16 -27.29
C GLU A 283 7.68 18.52 -26.02
N GLN A 284 7.09 19.29 -25.11
CA GLN A 284 7.67 19.59 -23.79
C GLN A 284 7.81 18.33 -22.94
N ILE A 285 6.84 17.43 -22.98
CA ILE A 285 6.91 16.15 -22.25
C ILE A 285 8.03 15.30 -22.79
N ARG A 286 8.15 15.17 -24.11
CA ARG A 286 9.22 14.44 -24.74
C ARG A 286 10.59 14.99 -24.33
N GLN A 287 10.80 16.30 -24.43
CA GLN A 287 12.06 16.95 -24.06
C GLN A 287 12.40 16.77 -22.56
N ASN A 288 11.40 16.88 -21.69
CA ASN A 288 11.60 16.71 -20.24
C ASN A 288 11.84 15.25 -19.86
N SER A 289 11.18 14.30 -20.52
CA SER A 289 11.42 12.85 -20.35
C SER A 289 12.84 12.47 -20.81
N GLU A 290 13.29 13.00 -21.95
CA GLU A 290 14.67 12.80 -22.42
C GLU A 290 15.71 13.41 -21.47
N LYS A 291 15.45 14.59 -20.90
CA LYS A 291 16.34 15.22 -19.89
C LYS A 291 16.41 14.38 -18.61
N LEU A 292 15.29 13.86 -18.12
CA LEU A 292 15.25 12.99 -16.94
C LEU A 292 15.99 11.67 -17.21
N GLY A 293 15.79 11.04 -18.36
CA GLY A 293 16.52 9.85 -18.76
C GLY A 293 18.02 10.08 -18.81
N ARG A 294 18.48 11.17 -19.45
CA ARG A 294 19.90 11.53 -19.51
C ARG A 294 20.50 11.83 -18.13
N THR A 295 19.74 12.45 -17.24
CA THR A 295 20.22 12.78 -15.87
C THR A 295 20.30 11.54 -14.99
N ALA A 296 19.35 10.60 -15.13
CA ALA A 296 19.36 9.32 -14.43
C ALA A 296 20.51 8.42 -14.92
N PHE A 297 20.69 8.31 -16.23
CA PHE A 297 21.79 7.50 -16.82
C PHE A 297 23.19 8.07 -16.52
N ARG A 298 23.39 9.41 -16.54
CA ARG A 298 24.69 10.00 -16.20
C ARG A 298 25.11 9.77 -14.75
N LYS A 299 24.18 9.61 -13.83
CA LYS A 299 24.50 9.25 -12.43
C LYS A 299 24.83 7.78 -12.25
N CYS A 300 24.29 6.88 -13.09
CA CYS A 300 24.61 5.46 -13.04
C CYS A 300 25.98 5.10 -13.69
N THR A 301 26.44 5.90 -14.67
CA THR A 301 27.75 5.68 -15.35
C THR A 301 28.91 6.41 -14.68
N GLY A 302 28.70 7.19 -13.65
CA GLY A 302 29.73 7.94 -12.90
C GLY A 302 30.32 7.18 -11.69
N PHE A 303 30.03 5.88 -11.54
CA PHE A 303 30.73 5.00 -10.60
C PHE A 303 31.66 4.10 -11.42
N GLN A 304 32.82 4.62 -11.79
CA GLN A 304 34.05 3.90 -12.06
C GLN A 304 35.13 4.40 -11.12
#